data_16f0d493277e4679fd45338f8d231710
#
_entry.id   16f0d493277e4679fd45338f8d231710
#
_cell.length_a   1.000
_cell.length_b   1.000
_cell.length_c   1.000
_cell.angle_alpha   90.00
_cell.angle_beta   90.00
_cell.angle_gamma   90.00
#
_symmetry.space_group_name_H-M   'P 1'
#
loop_
_entity.id
_entity.type
_entity.pdbx_description
1 polymer ?
#
loop_
_entity_poly.entity_id
_entity_poly.type
_entity_poly.pdbx_seq_one_letter_code
_entity_poly.pdbx_strand_id
1 'polypeptide(L)'
;MSSYITRKTPGDTAWFTHDRFGMFIHWGLYALPARHEWVKTNERIPEETYQRYFDRFDPDLFDPREWARQAKAAGMKYAVLTTKHHEGFCLFDSAYTDYKSTNTKAGRDLVREFVDAFRAEGLHIGFYYSLIDLHHPDFPIDPLHPRRDDPDAEQQNQGRDMRRYAQYMRNQVEELLTNYGKIDILWFDFSYPDTRLEGKDWMKGKGKDDWEAEQLIASWKSPETLLLLLIRTVSLGGNLLMNVGPTARGYFDQRAEAALEIYADWMRLNSRSIYGCTMAEPAFIAPNGCLFTQSEDGSRLYVHL
;
A
#
# COMPACT_ATOMS: atom_id res chain seq x y z
N MET A 1 20.42 -19.10 -20.05
CA MET A 1 20.62 -17.65 -19.75
C MET A 1 19.27 -16.98 -19.91
N SER A 2 18.62 -16.65 -18.81
CA SER A 2 17.36 -15.89 -18.86
C SER A 2 17.71 -14.44 -19.15
N SER A 3 17.37 -13.93 -20.34
CA SER A 3 17.49 -12.53 -20.66
C SER A 3 16.42 -11.78 -19.86
N TYR A 4 16.80 -11.22 -18.73
CA TYR A 4 15.96 -10.23 -18.05
C TYR A 4 15.77 -9.06 -19.01
N ILE A 5 14.54 -8.89 -19.49
CA ILE A 5 14.19 -7.70 -20.27
C ILE A 5 14.22 -6.53 -19.30
N THR A 6 15.29 -5.77 -19.34
CA THR A 6 15.39 -4.49 -18.62
C THR A 6 14.42 -3.53 -19.30
N ARG A 7 13.21 -3.39 -18.76
CA ARG A 7 12.28 -2.34 -19.23
C ARG A 7 12.89 -1.00 -18.82
N LYS A 8 13.23 -0.19 -19.80
CA LYS A 8 13.55 1.22 -19.56
C LYS A 8 12.27 1.92 -19.13
N THR A 9 12.17 2.26 -17.85
CA THR A 9 11.12 3.15 -17.35
C THR A 9 11.48 4.59 -17.72
N PRO A 10 10.54 5.43 -18.17
CA PRO A 10 10.81 6.84 -18.34
C PRO A 10 11.09 7.49 -16.97
N GLY A 11 12.08 8.38 -16.93
CA GLY A 11 12.49 9.10 -15.72
C GLY A 11 13.69 8.49 -14.99
N ASP A 12 14.15 9.19 -13.97
CA ASP A 12 15.22 8.73 -13.08
C ASP A 12 14.65 7.78 -12.02
N THR A 13 14.95 6.51 -12.15
CA THR A 13 14.56 5.44 -11.23
C THR A 13 15.74 4.89 -10.43
N ALA A 14 16.94 5.48 -10.58
CA ALA A 14 18.14 5.01 -9.90
C ALA A 14 18.02 5.09 -8.37
N TRP A 15 17.36 6.14 -7.86
CA TRP A 15 17.07 6.27 -6.44
C TRP A 15 16.29 5.08 -5.89
N PHE A 16 15.31 4.56 -6.63
CA PHE A 16 14.44 3.47 -6.19
C PHE A 16 15.23 2.16 -6.01
N THR A 17 16.13 1.86 -6.96
CA THR A 17 17.00 0.69 -6.85
C THR A 17 18.12 0.87 -5.81
N HIS A 18 18.53 2.11 -5.52
CA HIS A 18 19.49 2.42 -4.47
C HIS A 18 18.85 2.30 -3.06
N ASP A 19 17.65 2.84 -2.88
CA ASP A 19 17.03 3.05 -1.57
C ASP A 19 16.42 1.79 -0.95
N ARG A 20 15.99 0.83 -1.77
CA ARG A 20 15.62 -0.55 -1.41
C ARG A 20 14.49 -0.73 -0.39
N PHE A 21 14.23 0.25 0.51
CA PHE A 21 13.34 0.09 1.65
C PHE A 21 12.37 1.27 1.78
N GLY A 22 11.06 0.97 1.80
CA GLY A 22 10.00 1.96 1.93
C GLY A 22 8.84 1.50 2.82
N MET A 23 7.98 2.46 3.21
CA MET A 23 6.76 2.23 3.97
C MET A 23 5.54 2.23 3.05
N PHE A 24 4.67 1.24 3.18
CA PHE A 24 3.34 1.24 2.58
C PHE A 24 2.33 1.51 3.68
N ILE A 25 1.49 2.52 3.50
CA ILE A 25 0.49 2.91 4.50
C ILE A 25 -0.88 2.61 3.93
N HIS A 26 -1.52 1.54 4.46
CA HIS A 26 -2.93 1.23 4.17
C HIS A 26 -3.80 1.87 5.23
N TRP A 27 -4.55 2.89 4.82
CA TRP A 27 -5.40 3.65 5.74
C TRP A 27 -6.64 4.20 5.03
N GLY A 28 -7.79 4.13 5.69
CA GLY A 28 -9.08 4.56 5.16
C GLY A 28 -10.21 4.21 6.14
N LEU A 29 -11.44 4.19 5.65
CA LEU A 29 -12.62 3.87 6.47
C LEU A 29 -12.54 2.46 7.08
N TYR A 30 -11.88 1.53 6.42
CA TYR A 30 -11.66 0.16 6.91
C TYR A 30 -10.82 0.08 8.20
N ALA A 31 -10.16 1.16 8.59
CA ALA A 31 -9.48 1.22 9.89
C ALA A 31 -10.46 1.28 11.08
N LEU A 32 -11.72 1.75 10.88
CA LEU A 32 -12.71 1.81 11.96
C LEU A 32 -13.15 0.43 12.44
N PRO A 33 -13.54 -0.52 11.55
CA PRO A 33 -13.83 -1.89 11.99
C PRO A 33 -12.58 -2.64 12.46
N ALA A 34 -11.36 -2.17 12.16
CA ALA A 34 -10.08 -2.68 12.64
C ALA A 34 -9.88 -4.19 12.40
N ARG A 35 -10.37 -4.70 11.27
CA ARG A 35 -10.24 -6.11 10.90
C ARG A 35 -9.37 -6.32 9.67
N HIS A 36 -9.71 -5.64 8.56
CA HIS A 36 -9.07 -5.88 7.26
C HIS A 36 -9.41 -4.77 6.27
N GLU A 37 -8.50 -4.40 5.35
CA GLU A 37 -8.79 -3.41 4.30
C GLU A 37 -9.87 -3.89 3.31
N TRP A 38 -10.07 -5.20 3.21
CA TRP A 38 -11.12 -5.84 2.42
C TRP A 38 -12.42 -6.08 3.19
N VAL A 39 -12.58 -5.54 4.40
CA VAL A 39 -13.72 -5.83 5.28
C VAL A 39 -15.08 -5.62 4.61
N LYS A 40 -15.23 -4.55 3.81
CA LYS A 40 -16.47 -4.25 3.08
C LYS A 40 -16.87 -5.40 2.13
N THR A 41 -15.88 -5.92 1.39
CA THR A 41 -16.07 -7.04 0.43
C THR A 41 -16.26 -8.37 1.13
N ASN A 42 -15.38 -8.71 2.08
CA ASN A 42 -15.35 -10.02 2.73
C ASN A 42 -16.58 -10.26 3.58
N GLU A 43 -17.02 -9.24 4.33
CA GLU A 43 -18.21 -9.30 5.17
C GLU A 43 -19.48 -8.89 4.43
N ARG A 44 -19.41 -8.55 3.14
CA ARG A 44 -20.56 -8.10 2.33
C ARG A 44 -21.34 -6.96 3.00
N ILE A 45 -20.60 -5.98 3.55
CA ILE A 45 -21.23 -4.90 4.31
C ILE A 45 -22.06 -4.02 3.37
N PRO A 46 -23.38 -3.88 3.62
CA PRO A 46 -24.21 -3.00 2.82
C PRO A 46 -23.74 -1.54 2.87
N GLU A 47 -24.03 -0.79 1.80
CA GLU A 47 -23.59 0.60 1.65
C GLU A 47 -24.07 1.49 2.82
N GLU A 48 -25.33 1.37 3.20
CA GLU A 48 -25.92 2.13 4.31
C GLU A 48 -25.28 1.81 5.68
N THR A 49 -24.73 0.61 5.82
CA THR A 49 -23.97 0.24 7.03
C THR A 49 -22.56 0.77 6.95
N TYR A 50 -21.91 0.68 5.77
CA TYR A 50 -20.56 1.19 5.56
C TYR A 50 -20.49 2.72 5.64
N GLN A 51 -21.57 3.41 5.24
CA GLN A 51 -21.70 4.87 5.38
C GLN A 51 -21.51 5.34 6.83
N ARG A 52 -21.85 4.52 7.83
CA ARG A 52 -21.62 4.86 9.25
C ARG A 52 -20.15 5.01 9.58
N TYR A 53 -19.25 4.36 8.85
CA TYR A 53 -17.80 4.57 9.03
C TYR A 53 -17.39 5.93 8.47
N PHE A 54 -17.93 6.34 7.33
CA PHE A 54 -17.75 7.67 6.78
C PHE A 54 -18.22 8.76 7.76
N ASP A 55 -19.41 8.64 8.30
CA ASP A 55 -20.03 9.59 9.23
C ASP A 55 -19.24 9.72 10.56
N ARG A 56 -18.43 8.70 10.89
CA ARG A 56 -17.66 8.63 12.13
C ARG A 56 -16.15 8.75 11.92
N PHE A 57 -15.71 8.89 10.69
CA PHE A 57 -14.29 9.02 10.41
C PHE A 57 -13.75 10.34 10.96
N ASP A 58 -13.02 10.21 12.06
CA ASP A 58 -12.45 11.34 12.82
C ASP A 58 -11.07 10.91 13.34
N PRO A 59 -10.02 11.05 12.50
CA PRO A 59 -8.67 10.71 12.90
C PRO A 59 -8.04 11.82 13.74
N ASP A 60 -8.56 12.00 14.95
CA ASP A 60 -8.21 13.08 15.88
C ASP A 60 -6.77 13.01 16.42
N LEU A 61 -6.09 11.86 16.27
CA LEU A 61 -4.69 11.67 16.64
C LEU A 61 -3.75 11.59 15.43
N PHE A 62 -4.24 11.90 14.22
CA PHE A 62 -3.41 11.89 13.03
C PHE A 62 -2.34 12.98 13.08
N ASP A 63 -1.10 12.57 13.26
CA ASP A 63 0.09 13.40 13.10
C ASP A 63 1.00 12.81 12.01
N PRO A 64 0.93 13.31 10.77
CA PRO A 64 1.74 12.80 9.67
C PRO A 64 3.24 13.10 9.85
N ARG A 65 3.60 14.08 10.69
CA ARG A 65 5.02 14.37 11.00
C ARG A 65 5.61 13.26 11.84
N GLU A 66 4.81 12.71 12.78
CA GLU A 66 5.23 11.55 13.57
C GLU A 66 5.43 10.32 12.69
N TRP A 67 4.49 10.06 11.76
CA TRP A 67 4.64 8.98 10.79
C TRP A 67 5.92 9.11 9.97
N ALA A 68 6.20 10.33 9.47
CA ALA A 68 7.38 10.59 8.66
C ALA A 68 8.68 10.42 9.46
N ARG A 69 8.72 10.88 10.72
CA ARG A 69 9.88 10.70 11.61
C ARG A 69 10.14 9.22 11.89
N GLN A 70 9.08 8.45 12.21
CA GLN A 70 9.19 7.01 12.47
C GLN A 70 9.64 6.24 11.22
N ALA A 71 9.09 6.54 10.05
CA ALA A 71 9.53 5.94 8.79
C ALA A 71 11.01 6.22 8.51
N LYS A 72 11.43 7.47 8.65
CA LYS A 72 12.83 7.87 8.46
C LYS A 72 13.77 7.20 9.48
N ALA A 73 13.40 7.20 10.77
CA ALA A 73 14.17 6.55 11.82
C ALA A 73 14.33 5.05 11.58
N ALA A 74 13.26 4.38 11.10
CA ALA A 74 13.29 2.97 10.70
C ALA A 74 14.15 2.69 9.45
N GLY A 75 14.76 3.73 8.83
CA GLY A 75 15.61 3.61 7.66
C GLY A 75 14.86 3.55 6.34
N MET A 76 13.57 3.86 6.31
CA MET A 76 12.80 3.94 5.07
C MET A 76 13.16 5.21 4.30
N LYS A 77 13.12 5.14 2.97
CA LYS A 77 13.52 6.22 2.06
C LYS A 77 12.35 6.79 1.26
N TYR A 78 11.26 6.07 1.19
CA TYR A 78 10.05 6.46 0.50
C TYR A 78 8.83 5.90 1.22
N ALA A 79 7.69 6.52 0.98
CA ALA A 79 6.42 6.01 1.49
C ALA A 79 5.35 6.06 0.40
N VAL A 80 4.46 5.07 0.40
CA VAL A 80 3.29 5.00 -0.47
C VAL A 80 2.05 5.00 0.40
N LEU A 81 1.16 5.99 0.20
CA LEU A 81 -0.12 6.08 0.91
C LEU A 81 -1.25 5.62 0.01
N THR A 82 -2.20 4.84 0.54
CA THR A 82 -3.46 4.52 -0.14
C THR A 82 -4.34 5.77 -0.22
N THR A 83 -4.20 6.56 -1.29
CA THR A 83 -4.97 7.79 -1.48
C THR A 83 -6.45 7.52 -1.72
N LYS A 84 -6.78 6.42 -2.40
CA LYS A 84 -8.10 5.83 -2.55
C LYS A 84 -7.96 4.30 -2.63
N HIS A 85 -8.57 3.58 -1.71
CA HIS A 85 -8.63 2.11 -1.73
C HIS A 85 -9.91 1.62 -2.41
N HIS A 86 -10.15 0.31 -2.42
CA HIS A 86 -11.25 -0.34 -3.18
C HIS A 86 -12.65 0.12 -2.76
N GLU A 87 -12.85 0.55 -1.52
CA GLU A 87 -14.14 1.05 -1.04
C GLU A 87 -14.52 2.43 -1.60
N GLY A 88 -13.63 3.07 -2.37
CA GLY A 88 -13.89 4.32 -3.07
C GLY A 88 -13.68 5.60 -2.26
N PHE A 89 -13.33 5.50 -0.97
CA PHE A 89 -13.12 6.66 -0.11
C PHE A 89 -11.79 7.34 -0.43
N CYS A 90 -11.85 8.66 -0.72
CA CYS A 90 -10.70 9.49 -1.01
C CYS A 90 -10.15 10.14 0.26
N LEU A 91 -8.86 9.89 0.58
CA LEU A 91 -8.16 10.62 1.65
C LEU A 91 -7.77 12.04 1.23
N PHE A 92 -7.94 12.40 -0.05
CA PHE A 92 -7.65 13.71 -0.64
C PHE A 92 -8.92 14.49 -0.99
N ASP A 93 -8.78 15.79 -1.16
CA ASP A 93 -9.88 16.69 -1.51
C ASP A 93 -10.20 16.65 -3.01
N SER A 94 -10.78 15.55 -3.47
CA SER A 94 -11.21 15.42 -4.87
C SER A 94 -12.40 16.31 -5.19
N ALA A 95 -12.38 16.95 -6.35
CA ALA A 95 -13.52 17.71 -6.87
C ALA A 95 -14.59 16.80 -7.52
N TYR A 96 -14.29 15.50 -7.70
CA TYR A 96 -15.13 14.58 -8.46
C TYR A 96 -15.98 13.65 -7.59
N THR A 97 -15.89 13.75 -6.27
CA THR A 97 -16.70 12.97 -5.34
C THR A 97 -16.89 13.68 -4.02
N ASP A 98 -18.02 13.45 -3.39
CA ASP A 98 -18.29 13.86 -1.99
C ASP A 98 -17.83 12.79 -0.98
N TYR A 99 -17.44 11.59 -1.45
CA TYR A 99 -16.96 10.50 -0.60
C TYR A 99 -15.46 10.65 -0.31
N LYS A 100 -15.13 11.68 0.45
CA LYS A 100 -13.77 12.13 0.71
C LYS A 100 -13.56 12.64 2.14
N SER A 101 -12.32 12.67 2.60
CA SER A 101 -11.94 13.02 3.98
C SER A 101 -12.37 14.42 4.40
N THR A 102 -12.34 15.38 3.49
CA THR A 102 -12.78 16.77 3.77
C THR A 102 -14.28 16.89 4.08
N ASN A 103 -15.08 15.90 3.70
CA ASN A 103 -16.53 15.85 3.98
C ASN A 103 -16.88 14.98 5.19
N THR A 104 -15.89 14.41 5.88
CA THR A 104 -16.06 13.69 7.14
C THR A 104 -15.79 14.60 8.34
N LYS A 105 -15.82 14.07 9.54
CA LYS A 105 -15.42 14.82 10.75
C LYS A 105 -13.95 15.22 10.72
N ALA A 106 -13.10 14.55 9.93
CA ALA A 106 -11.73 14.96 9.70
C ALA A 106 -11.65 16.39 9.16
N GLY A 107 -12.52 16.76 8.19
CA GLY A 107 -12.59 18.10 7.61
C GLY A 107 -11.29 18.55 6.94
N ARG A 108 -10.37 17.61 6.59
CA ARG A 108 -9.01 17.89 6.15
C ARG A 108 -8.64 17.06 4.93
N ASP A 109 -7.73 17.59 4.10
CA ASP A 109 -7.05 16.83 3.05
C ASP A 109 -5.86 16.07 3.67
N LEU A 110 -6.08 14.81 4.01
CA LEU A 110 -5.10 13.97 4.69
C LEU A 110 -3.90 13.61 3.79
N VAL A 111 -4.10 13.60 2.47
CA VAL A 111 -3.02 13.39 1.51
C VAL A 111 -2.10 14.60 1.46
N ARG A 112 -2.64 15.81 1.51
CA ARG A 112 -1.84 17.03 1.57
C ARG A 112 -0.92 17.02 2.79
N GLU A 113 -1.48 16.74 3.95
CA GLU A 113 -0.73 16.71 5.20
C GLU A 113 0.36 15.62 5.19
N PHE A 114 0.04 14.44 4.66
CA PHE A 114 1.02 13.36 4.45
C PHE A 114 2.18 13.81 3.55
N VAL A 115 1.88 14.38 2.39
CA VAL A 115 2.89 14.83 1.42
C VAL A 115 3.82 15.87 2.05
N ASP A 116 3.25 16.87 2.73
CA ASP A 116 4.03 17.95 3.33
C ASP A 116 4.96 17.42 4.44
N ALA A 117 4.47 16.51 5.27
CA ALA A 117 5.25 15.92 6.35
C ALA A 117 6.38 15.02 5.86
N PHE A 118 6.07 14.10 4.94
CA PHE A 118 7.08 13.14 4.44
C PHE A 118 8.14 13.83 3.58
N ARG A 119 7.74 14.82 2.79
CA ARG A 119 8.67 15.64 2.00
C ARG A 119 9.59 16.47 2.89
N ALA A 120 9.09 17.01 4.00
CA ALA A 120 9.91 17.74 4.97
C ALA A 120 11.00 16.87 5.60
N GLU A 121 10.76 15.56 5.74
CA GLU A 121 11.75 14.59 6.21
C GLU A 121 12.69 14.08 5.09
N GLY A 122 12.51 14.53 3.86
CA GLY A 122 13.32 14.13 2.71
C GLY A 122 13.00 12.75 2.16
N LEU A 123 11.80 12.23 2.43
CA LEU A 123 11.32 10.96 1.91
C LEU A 123 10.67 11.15 0.54
N HIS A 124 10.86 10.20 -0.36
CA HIS A 124 10.16 10.16 -1.64
C HIS A 124 8.67 9.85 -1.45
N ILE A 125 7.82 10.46 -2.25
CA ILE A 125 6.37 10.40 -2.13
C ILE A 125 5.79 9.43 -3.15
N GLY A 126 5.02 8.48 -2.67
CA GLY A 126 4.26 7.55 -3.47
C GLY A 126 2.77 7.62 -3.16
N PHE A 127 1.96 7.44 -4.19
CA PHE A 127 0.52 7.28 -4.09
C PHE A 127 0.10 5.92 -4.62
N TYR A 128 -0.73 5.24 -3.84
CA TYR A 128 -1.50 4.09 -4.28
C TYR A 128 -2.90 4.57 -4.67
N TYR A 129 -3.40 4.07 -5.78
CA TYR A 129 -4.75 4.32 -6.26
C TYR A 129 -5.38 3.03 -6.77
N SER A 130 -6.53 2.65 -6.20
CA SER A 130 -7.30 1.49 -6.66
C SER A 130 -7.99 1.77 -7.99
N LEU A 131 -7.81 0.89 -8.97
CA LEU A 131 -8.54 0.93 -10.24
C LEU A 131 -9.98 0.41 -10.12
N ILE A 132 -10.29 -0.36 -9.07
CA ILE A 132 -11.67 -0.73 -8.73
C ILE A 132 -12.23 0.24 -7.70
N ASP A 133 -13.56 0.42 -7.73
CA ASP A 133 -14.26 1.35 -6.85
C ASP A 133 -15.65 0.78 -6.51
N LEU A 134 -15.74 0.17 -5.34
CA LEU A 134 -16.95 -0.52 -4.88
C LEU A 134 -18.08 0.45 -4.42
N HIS A 135 -17.80 1.75 -4.46
CA HIS A 135 -18.78 2.80 -4.13
C HIS A 135 -19.33 3.50 -5.38
N HIS A 136 -18.50 3.64 -6.43
CA HIS A 136 -18.88 4.41 -7.61
C HIS A 136 -20.05 3.77 -8.37
N PRO A 137 -21.13 4.52 -8.70
CA PRO A 137 -22.32 3.97 -9.31
C PRO A 137 -22.10 3.38 -10.72
N ASP A 138 -21.07 3.80 -11.44
CA ASP A 138 -20.73 3.28 -12.75
C ASP A 138 -19.70 2.14 -12.74
N PHE A 139 -19.09 1.81 -11.57
CA PHE A 139 -18.26 0.63 -11.46
C PHE A 139 -19.14 -0.63 -11.33
N PRO A 140 -18.89 -1.72 -12.08
CA PRO A 140 -19.79 -2.88 -12.12
C PRO A 140 -19.80 -3.61 -10.77
N ILE A 141 -20.93 -4.27 -10.51
CA ILE A 141 -21.05 -5.30 -9.48
C ILE A 141 -20.34 -6.54 -10.04
N ASP A 142 -19.07 -6.65 -9.72
CA ASP A 142 -18.16 -7.73 -10.13
C ASP A 142 -18.01 -8.78 -9.01
N PRO A 143 -17.25 -9.87 -9.18
CA PRO A 143 -17.01 -10.87 -8.14
C PRO A 143 -16.40 -10.37 -6.84
N LEU A 144 -15.81 -9.16 -6.82
CA LEU A 144 -15.24 -8.54 -5.62
C LEU A 144 -16.21 -7.58 -4.94
N HIS A 145 -17.27 -7.19 -5.64
CA HIS A 145 -18.23 -6.25 -5.10
C HIS A 145 -18.97 -6.84 -3.89
N PRO A 146 -19.27 -6.08 -2.81
CA PRO A 146 -20.01 -6.57 -1.65
C PRO A 146 -21.41 -7.10 -2.00
N ARG A 147 -22.01 -6.57 -3.08
CA ARG A 147 -23.34 -6.94 -3.59
C ARG A 147 -23.32 -8.04 -4.66
N ARG A 148 -22.20 -8.75 -4.85
CA ARG A 148 -22.03 -9.79 -5.88
C ARG A 148 -23.05 -10.93 -5.84
N ASP A 149 -23.64 -11.16 -4.67
CA ASP A 149 -24.67 -12.23 -4.48
C ASP A 149 -26.11 -11.68 -4.55
N ASP A 150 -26.30 -10.38 -4.86
CA ASP A 150 -27.63 -9.81 -5.04
C ASP A 150 -28.32 -10.47 -6.24
N PRO A 151 -29.60 -10.92 -6.11
CA PRO A 151 -30.28 -11.60 -7.21
C PRO A 151 -30.44 -10.77 -8.48
N ASP A 152 -30.40 -9.45 -8.35
CA ASP A 152 -30.56 -8.46 -9.43
C ASP A 152 -29.24 -7.77 -9.82
N ALA A 153 -28.10 -8.28 -9.38
CA ALA A 153 -26.78 -7.68 -9.65
C ALA A 153 -26.53 -7.48 -11.15
N GLU A 154 -26.88 -8.49 -11.98
CA GLU A 154 -26.75 -8.42 -13.43
C GLU A 154 -27.66 -7.33 -14.04
N GLN A 155 -28.87 -7.21 -13.57
CA GLN A 155 -29.83 -6.18 -14.01
C GLN A 155 -29.30 -4.78 -13.63
N GLN A 156 -28.77 -4.61 -12.44
CA GLN A 156 -28.19 -3.36 -11.97
C GLN A 156 -26.96 -2.94 -12.78
N ASN A 157 -26.18 -3.90 -13.30
CA ASN A 157 -25.04 -3.63 -14.16
C ASN A 157 -25.42 -3.02 -15.51
N GLN A 158 -26.65 -3.22 -16.01
CA GLN A 158 -27.10 -2.66 -17.29
C GLN A 158 -27.14 -1.13 -17.32
N GLY A 159 -27.26 -0.47 -16.16
CA GLY A 159 -27.23 1.00 -16.04
C GLY A 159 -25.86 1.59 -15.81
N ARG A 160 -24.82 0.78 -15.57
CA ARG A 160 -23.47 1.22 -15.26
C ARG A 160 -22.64 1.45 -16.53
N ASP A 161 -21.79 2.46 -16.52
CA ASP A 161 -20.99 2.82 -17.69
C ASP A 161 -19.50 3.00 -17.30
N MET A 162 -18.70 1.99 -17.63
CA MET A 162 -17.26 1.99 -17.39
C MET A 162 -16.52 3.13 -18.08
N ARG A 163 -17.08 3.79 -19.12
CA ARG A 163 -16.47 4.97 -19.74
C ARG A 163 -16.59 6.18 -18.83
N ARG A 164 -17.72 6.36 -18.17
CA ARG A 164 -17.92 7.42 -17.17
C ARG A 164 -17.01 7.19 -15.98
N TYR A 165 -16.96 5.95 -15.48
CA TYR A 165 -16.05 5.59 -14.41
C TYR A 165 -14.57 5.84 -14.80
N ALA A 166 -14.16 5.44 -15.99
CA ALA A 166 -12.79 5.66 -16.47
C ALA A 166 -12.43 7.16 -16.58
N GLN A 167 -13.40 8.02 -16.93
CA GLN A 167 -13.18 9.46 -16.93
C GLN A 167 -13.05 10.02 -15.51
N TYR A 168 -13.91 9.60 -14.60
CA TYR A 168 -13.82 9.93 -13.17
C TYR A 168 -12.45 9.56 -12.59
N MET A 169 -12.01 8.32 -12.83
CA MET A 169 -10.71 7.84 -12.39
C MET A 169 -9.55 8.69 -12.95
N ARG A 170 -9.57 9.01 -14.25
CA ARG A 170 -8.52 9.84 -14.88
C ARG A 170 -8.47 11.23 -14.26
N ASN A 171 -9.62 11.84 -14.00
CA ASN A 171 -9.71 13.16 -13.40
C ASN A 171 -9.10 13.14 -11.98
N GLN A 172 -9.40 12.14 -11.17
CA GLN A 172 -8.82 11.99 -9.84
C GLN A 172 -7.30 11.74 -9.87
N VAL A 173 -6.82 10.93 -10.81
CA VAL A 173 -5.39 10.71 -11.01
C VAL A 173 -4.69 12.00 -11.43
N GLU A 174 -5.31 12.81 -12.28
CA GLU A 174 -4.80 14.13 -12.66
C GLU A 174 -4.70 15.05 -11.43
N GLU A 175 -5.71 15.10 -10.57
CA GLU A 175 -5.65 15.85 -9.31
C GLU A 175 -4.46 15.42 -8.45
N LEU A 176 -4.26 14.11 -8.27
CA LEU A 176 -3.16 13.56 -7.49
C LEU A 176 -1.78 13.93 -8.06
N LEU A 177 -1.65 13.96 -9.38
CA LEU A 177 -0.37 14.27 -10.04
C LEU A 177 -0.09 15.77 -10.18
N THR A 178 -1.11 16.64 -10.09
CA THR A 178 -0.95 18.08 -10.31
C THR A 178 -1.04 18.91 -9.04
N ASN A 179 -1.83 18.48 -8.04
CA ASN A 179 -2.11 19.31 -6.86
C ASN A 179 -1.08 19.12 -5.73
N TYR A 180 -0.29 18.05 -5.72
CA TYR A 180 0.55 17.67 -4.58
C TYR A 180 2.06 17.83 -4.83
N GLY A 181 2.44 18.50 -5.92
CA GLY A 181 3.84 18.67 -6.33
C GLY A 181 4.44 17.39 -6.89
N LYS A 182 5.76 17.23 -6.78
CA LYS A 182 6.44 16.04 -7.33
C LYS A 182 5.99 14.76 -6.62
N ILE A 183 5.51 13.80 -7.39
CA ILE A 183 5.19 12.43 -6.95
C ILE A 183 6.20 11.49 -7.59
N ASP A 184 6.84 10.67 -6.78
CA ASP A 184 7.93 9.78 -7.22
C ASP A 184 7.42 8.40 -7.62
N ILE A 185 6.32 7.92 -7.00
CA ILE A 185 5.68 6.62 -7.27
C ILE A 185 4.17 6.82 -7.45
N LEU A 186 3.62 6.24 -8.53
CA LEU A 186 2.19 6.04 -8.69
C LEU A 186 1.93 4.54 -8.83
N TRP A 187 1.24 3.97 -7.84
CA TRP A 187 0.93 2.54 -7.76
C TRP A 187 -0.54 2.34 -8.11
N PHE A 188 -0.81 1.73 -9.26
CA PHE A 188 -2.15 1.27 -9.61
C PHE A 188 -2.33 -0.18 -9.19
N ASP A 189 -3.40 -0.44 -8.45
CA ASP A 189 -3.79 -1.79 -8.06
C ASP A 189 -4.98 -2.29 -8.89
N PHE A 190 -5.08 -3.61 -9.05
CA PHE A 190 -6.12 -4.25 -9.87
C PHE A 190 -6.11 -3.86 -11.35
N SER A 191 -4.94 -3.79 -11.94
CA SER A 191 -4.75 -3.56 -13.38
C SER A 191 -4.88 -4.86 -14.21
N TYR A 192 -5.95 -5.63 -14.02
CA TYR A 192 -6.17 -6.87 -14.77
C TYR A 192 -6.82 -6.61 -16.12
N PRO A 193 -6.40 -7.29 -17.20
CA PRO A 193 -7.25 -7.44 -18.37
C PRO A 193 -8.45 -8.34 -18.02
N ASP A 194 -9.64 -8.01 -18.53
CA ASP A 194 -10.93 -8.70 -18.27
C ASP A 194 -10.85 -10.23 -18.38
N THR A 195 -10.05 -10.74 -19.31
CA THR A 195 -9.84 -12.18 -19.53
C THR A 195 -9.21 -12.94 -18.36
N ARG A 196 -8.75 -12.26 -17.29
CA ARG A 196 -8.19 -12.91 -16.09
C ARG A 196 -9.17 -13.06 -14.95
N LEU A 197 -10.26 -12.30 -14.97
CA LEU A 197 -11.38 -12.47 -14.04
C LEU A 197 -12.31 -13.60 -14.52
N GLU A 198 -12.40 -13.84 -15.83
CA GLU A 198 -13.12 -14.97 -16.39
C GLU A 198 -12.40 -16.28 -16.05
N GLY A 199 -12.98 -17.06 -15.14
CA GLY A 199 -12.57 -18.44 -14.85
C GLY A 199 -11.56 -18.64 -13.74
N LYS A 200 -11.02 -17.62 -13.09
CA LYS A 200 -10.27 -17.79 -11.84
C LYS A 200 -11.15 -17.42 -10.66
N ASP A 201 -11.89 -18.38 -10.22
CA ASP A 201 -12.57 -18.36 -8.94
C ASP A 201 -11.51 -18.53 -7.81
N TRP A 202 -10.59 -17.55 -7.70
CA TRP A 202 -9.58 -17.56 -6.66
C TRP A 202 -10.18 -17.31 -5.25
N MET A 203 -11.47 -16.94 -5.22
CA MET A 203 -12.30 -16.91 -4.03
C MET A 203 -13.03 -18.25 -3.81
N LYS A 204 -13.07 -19.16 -4.81
CA LYS A 204 -13.66 -20.47 -4.70
C LYS A 204 -12.84 -21.37 -3.81
N GLY A 205 -13.35 -21.72 -2.65
CA GLY A 205 -12.70 -22.56 -1.66
C GLY A 205 -12.12 -21.80 -0.47
N LYS A 206 -12.13 -20.47 -0.46
CA LYS A 206 -11.91 -19.70 0.77
C LYS A 206 -13.26 -19.50 1.46
N GLY A 207 -13.55 -20.34 2.43
CA GLY A 207 -14.71 -20.20 3.30
C GLY A 207 -14.58 -18.96 4.18
N LYS A 208 -15.70 -18.54 4.78
CA LYS A 208 -15.72 -17.45 5.76
C LYS A 208 -14.70 -17.69 6.90
N ASP A 209 -14.54 -18.95 7.27
CA ASP A 209 -13.66 -19.40 8.36
C ASP A 209 -12.16 -19.27 8.01
N ASP A 210 -11.76 -19.37 6.74
CA ASP A 210 -10.37 -19.20 6.31
C ASP A 210 -9.90 -17.75 6.47
N TRP A 211 -10.80 -16.77 6.30
CA TRP A 211 -10.51 -15.35 6.51
C TRP A 211 -10.48 -14.98 7.99
N GLU A 212 -11.32 -15.59 8.82
CA GLU A 212 -11.33 -15.38 10.27
C GLU A 212 -10.03 -15.89 10.91
N ALA A 213 -9.44 -16.96 10.39
CA ALA A 213 -8.16 -17.48 10.86
C ALA A 213 -6.96 -16.57 10.53
N GLU A 214 -6.99 -15.86 9.41
CA GLU A 214 -5.94 -14.90 9.01
C GLU A 214 -5.99 -13.60 9.82
N GLN A 215 -7.11 -13.29 10.46
CA GLN A 215 -7.32 -12.05 11.26
C GLN A 215 -6.87 -12.16 12.71
N LEU A 216 -6.44 -13.34 13.16
CA LEU A 216 -5.98 -13.51 14.53
C LEU A 216 -4.70 -12.68 14.77
N ILE A 217 -4.64 -12.06 15.96
CA ILE A 217 -3.48 -11.32 16.48
C ILE A 217 -2.17 -12.11 16.34
N ALA A 218 -2.25 -13.44 16.28
CA ALA A 218 -1.15 -14.36 16.04
C ALA A 218 -0.52 -14.25 14.63
N SER A 219 -1.14 -13.55 13.66
CA SER A 219 -0.63 -13.40 12.29
C SER A 219 0.38 -12.25 12.10
N TRP A 220 0.62 -11.45 13.12
CA TRP A 220 1.65 -10.40 13.06
C TRP A 220 3.04 -11.04 12.91
N LYS A 221 3.73 -10.68 11.83
CA LYS A 221 5.11 -11.11 11.64
C LYS A 221 6.01 -10.44 12.68
N SER A 222 6.96 -11.20 13.21
CA SER A 222 7.94 -10.61 14.12
C SER A 222 8.85 -9.63 13.38
N PRO A 223 9.42 -8.63 14.07
CA PRO A 223 10.38 -7.68 13.48
C PRO A 223 11.59 -8.39 12.84
N GLU A 224 12.07 -9.49 13.44
CA GLU A 224 13.18 -10.29 12.92
C GLU A 224 12.80 -10.95 11.59
N THR A 225 11.57 -11.48 11.49
CA THR A 225 11.05 -12.05 10.24
C THR A 225 11.01 -11.01 9.13
N LEU A 226 10.62 -9.77 9.45
CA LEU A 226 10.53 -8.69 8.48
C LEU A 226 11.91 -8.15 8.09
N LEU A 227 12.87 -8.09 9.04
CA LEU A 227 14.28 -7.77 8.73
C LEU A 227 14.91 -8.83 7.83
N LEU A 228 14.67 -10.12 8.12
CA LEU A 228 15.12 -11.19 7.25
C LEU A 228 14.50 -11.08 5.85
N LEU A 229 13.23 -10.69 5.76
CA LEU A 229 12.57 -10.43 4.48
C LEU A 229 13.23 -9.27 3.73
N LEU A 230 13.61 -8.18 4.41
CA LEU A 230 14.34 -7.07 3.80
C LEU A 230 15.69 -7.53 3.22
N ILE A 231 16.49 -8.22 4.03
CA ILE A 231 17.80 -8.76 3.61
C ILE A 231 17.62 -9.69 2.40
N ARG A 232 16.68 -10.63 2.48
CA ARG A 232 16.40 -11.59 1.40
C ARG A 232 15.94 -10.89 0.13
N THR A 233 15.09 -9.87 0.26
CA THR A 233 14.60 -9.10 -0.88
C THR A 233 15.75 -8.40 -1.60
N VAL A 234 16.65 -7.75 -0.86
CA VAL A 234 17.82 -7.07 -1.44
C VAL A 234 18.83 -8.07 -2.01
N SER A 235 19.04 -9.22 -1.36
CA SER A 235 19.93 -10.28 -1.87
C SER A 235 19.45 -10.90 -3.18
N LEU A 236 18.18 -10.68 -3.54
CA LEU A 236 17.58 -11.07 -4.81
C LEU A 236 17.41 -9.88 -5.80
N GLY A 237 17.96 -8.71 -5.45
CA GLY A 237 17.92 -7.50 -6.27
C GLY A 237 16.61 -6.72 -6.20
N GLY A 238 15.72 -7.08 -5.25
CA GLY A 238 14.41 -6.44 -5.07
C GLY A 238 14.41 -5.25 -4.11
N ASN A 239 13.24 -4.60 -4.01
CA ASN A 239 12.92 -3.56 -3.02
C ASN A 239 11.83 -4.06 -2.08
N LEU A 240 11.93 -3.76 -0.80
CA LEU A 240 10.89 -4.05 0.16
C LEU A 240 10.04 -2.81 0.41
N LEU A 241 8.74 -2.93 0.19
CA LEU A 241 7.72 -1.98 0.60
C LEU A 241 6.94 -2.62 1.77
N MET A 242 7.24 -2.16 2.99
CA MET A 242 6.72 -2.75 4.22
C MET A 242 5.43 -2.08 4.64
N ASN A 243 4.36 -2.87 4.79
CA ASN A 243 3.04 -2.34 5.12
C ASN A 243 2.91 -1.99 6.61
N VAL A 244 2.30 -0.84 6.87
CA VAL A 244 1.86 -0.38 8.19
C VAL A 244 0.41 0.07 8.07
N GLY A 245 -0.45 -0.38 8.98
CA GLY A 245 -1.86 0.02 9.04
C GLY A 245 -2.10 0.92 10.26
N PRO A 246 -2.28 2.23 10.09
CA PRO A 246 -2.67 3.11 11.19
C PRO A 246 -4.03 2.75 11.75
N THR A 247 -4.25 3.09 13.01
CA THR A 247 -5.55 2.96 13.66
C THR A 247 -6.59 3.93 13.06
N ALA A 248 -7.86 3.74 13.39
CA ALA A 248 -8.93 4.66 12.98
C ALA A 248 -8.70 6.10 13.42
N ARG A 249 -7.99 6.32 14.53
CA ARG A 249 -7.65 7.63 15.07
C ARG A 249 -6.41 8.24 14.42
N GLY A 250 -5.71 7.51 13.53
CA GLY A 250 -4.61 8.04 12.72
C GLY A 250 -3.23 7.94 13.36
N TYR A 251 -2.99 7.05 14.32
CA TYR A 251 -1.65 6.78 14.86
C TYR A 251 -1.24 5.33 14.62
N PHE A 252 0.05 5.02 14.63
CA PHE A 252 0.54 3.64 14.61
C PHE A 252 0.34 3.01 16.00
N ASP A 253 -0.17 1.79 16.05
CA ASP A 253 -0.34 1.11 17.33
C ASP A 253 1.01 0.73 17.95
N GLN A 254 1.01 0.43 19.25
CA GLN A 254 2.22 0.13 20.03
C GLN A 254 3.06 -1.01 19.41
N ARG A 255 2.45 -1.98 18.72
CA ARG A 255 3.17 -3.09 18.07
C ARG A 255 3.91 -2.62 16.84
N ALA A 256 3.27 -1.75 16.05
CA ALA A 256 3.90 -1.16 14.87
C ALA A 256 5.05 -0.24 15.28
N GLU A 257 4.85 0.60 16.30
CA GLU A 257 5.90 1.48 16.82
C GLU A 257 7.10 0.68 17.34
N ALA A 258 6.88 -0.35 18.17
CA ALA A 258 7.94 -1.21 18.67
C ALA A 258 8.72 -1.93 17.54
N ALA A 259 8.02 -2.35 16.47
CA ALA A 259 8.68 -2.94 15.30
C ALA A 259 9.53 -1.90 14.55
N LEU A 260 9.02 -0.69 14.38
CA LEU A 260 9.76 0.41 13.70
C LEU A 260 11.02 0.80 14.50
N GLU A 261 10.98 0.79 15.83
CA GLU A 261 12.16 1.00 16.68
C GLU A 261 13.23 -0.08 16.47
N ILE A 262 12.83 -1.34 16.39
CA ILE A 262 13.76 -2.46 16.11
C ILE A 262 14.39 -2.30 14.72
N TYR A 263 13.61 -1.88 13.71
CA TYR A 263 14.17 -1.58 12.38
C TYR A 263 15.14 -0.41 12.43
N ALA A 264 14.82 0.64 13.18
CA ALA A 264 15.71 1.80 13.36
C ALA A 264 17.06 1.39 13.94
N ASP A 265 17.06 0.58 15.00
CA ASP A 265 18.28 0.10 15.64
C ASP A 265 19.11 -0.78 14.70
N TRP A 266 18.45 -1.70 13.98
CA TRP A 266 19.13 -2.56 13.03
C TRP A 266 19.70 -1.77 11.84
N MET A 267 18.91 -0.88 11.24
CA MET A 267 19.32 -0.06 10.09
C MET A 267 20.43 0.92 10.43
N ARG A 268 20.45 1.46 11.63
CA ARG A 268 21.54 2.33 12.12
C ARG A 268 22.92 1.67 12.01
N LEU A 269 22.96 0.35 12.21
CA LEU A 269 24.21 -0.42 12.17
C LEU A 269 24.48 -1.05 10.79
N ASN A 270 23.41 -1.45 10.07
CA ASN A 270 23.49 -2.36 8.93
C ASN A 270 23.05 -1.73 7.59
N SER A 271 22.63 -0.46 7.57
CA SER A 271 22.11 0.18 6.36
C SER A 271 23.04 0.12 5.14
N ARG A 272 24.37 0.01 5.37
CA ARG A 272 25.37 -0.14 4.29
C ARG A 272 25.25 -1.43 3.50
N SER A 273 24.62 -2.47 4.07
CA SER A 273 24.36 -3.74 3.40
C SER A 273 23.02 -3.76 2.66
N ILE A 274 22.27 -2.67 2.73
CA ILE A 274 20.93 -2.51 2.13
C ILE A 274 20.96 -1.44 1.02
N TYR A 275 21.29 -0.17 1.37
CA TYR A 275 21.29 0.91 0.39
C TYR A 275 22.43 0.76 -0.61
N GLY A 276 22.13 0.96 -1.89
CA GLY A 276 23.09 0.78 -2.98
C GLY A 276 23.63 -0.65 -3.08
N CYS A 277 22.89 -1.62 -2.55
CA CYS A 277 23.23 -3.04 -2.64
C CYS A 277 22.23 -3.79 -3.51
N THR A 278 22.67 -4.92 -4.01
CA THR A 278 21.89 -5.81 -4.87
C THR A 278 22.30 -7.26 -4.63
N MET A 279 21.87 -8.15 -5.51
CA MET A 279 22.28 -9.55 -5.56
C MET A 279 23.79 -9.67 -5.73
N ALA A 280 24.44 -10.55 -4.98
CA ALA A 280 25.85 -10.86 -5.14
C ALA A 280 26.14 -11.53 -6.48
N GLU A 281 27.37 -11.37 -6.99
CA GLU A 281 27.82 -12.06 -8.18
C GLU A 281 27.69 -13.59 -8.05
N PRO A 282 27.33 -14.30 -9.13
CA PRO A 282 27.11 -15.75 -9.08
C PRO A 282 28.32 -16.58 -8.60
N ALA A 283 29.49 -16.00 -8.63
CA ALA A 283 30.72 -16.64 -8.11
C ALA A 283 30.73 -16.78 -6.58
N PHE A 284 29.97 -15.95 -5.88
CA PHE A 284 29.81 -16.00 -4.43
C PHE A 284 28.67 -16.93 -4.05
N ILE A 285 28.99 -18.10 -3.54
CA ILE A 285 28.01 -19.08 -3.09
C ILE A 285 27.82 -18.93 -1.59
N ALA A 286 26.61 -18.51 -1.18
CA ALA A 286 26.29 -18.36 0.24
C ALA A 286 26.20 -19.76 0.91
N PRO A 287 26.87 -19.97 2.07
CA PRO A 287 26.64 -21.14 2.89
C PRO A 287 25.19 -21.25 3.36
N ASN A 288 24.79 -22.45 3.78
CA ASN A 288 23.47 -22.65 4.37
C ASN A 288 23.26 -21.74 5.57
N GLY A 289 22.12 -21.06 5.60
CA GLY A 289 21.78 -20.11 6.67
C GLY A 289 22.31 -18.69 6.47
N CYS A 290 23.10 -18.43 5.42
CA CYS A 290 23.61 -17.10 5.11
C CYS A 290 22.91 -16.49 3.89
N LEU A 291 22.83 -15.15 3.88
CA LEU A 291 22.42 -14.36 2.72
C LEU A 291 23.55 -13.39 2.35
N PHE A 292 23.72 -13.13 1.07
CA PHE A 292 24.70 -12.18 0.57
C PHE A 292 24.02 -10.99 -0.10
N THR A 293 24.48 -9.78 0.22
CA THR A 293 24.21 -8.58 -0.55
C THR A 293 25.55 -7.99 -1.00
N GLN A 294 25.59 -7.38 -2.18
CA GLN A 294 26.80 -6.78 -2.73
C GLN A 294 26.51 -5.34 -3.15
N SER A 295 27.46 -4.43 -2.88
CA SER A 295 27.36 -3.06 -3.38
C SER A 295 27.27 -3.04 -4.92
N GLU A 296 26.52 -2.10 -5.48
CA GLU A 296 26.31 -2.01 -6.95
C GLU A 296 27.60 -1.83 -7.74
N ASP A 297 28.64 -1.25 -7.12
CA ASP A 297 29.98 -1.10 -7.69
C ASP A 297 30.86 -2.37 -7.57
N GLY A 298 30.31 -3.45 -6.97
CA GLY A 298 31.01 -4.71 -6.77
C GLY A 298 32.12 -4.69 -5.71
N SER A 299 32.37 -3.55 -5.08
CA SER A 299 33.53 -3.38 -4.17
C SER A 299 33.39 -4.03 -2.80
N ARG A 300 32.15 -4.36 -2.40
CA ARG A 300 31.84 -4.88 -1.05
C ARG A 300 30.83 -6.00 -1.11
N LEU A 301 31.15 -7.09 -0.44
CA LEU A 301 30.26 -8.21 -0.18
C LEU A 301 29.88 -8.20 1.30
N TYR A 302 28.58 -8.21 1.60
CA TYR A 302 28.07 -8.28 2.97
C TYR A 302 27.50 -9.68 3.21
N VAL A 303 27.82 -10.25 4.36
CA VAL A 303 27.35 -11.55 4.80
C VAL A 303 26.37 -11.36 5.94
N HIS A 304 25.16 -11.87 5.78
CA HIS A 304 24.12 -11.89 6.80
C HIS A 304 23.97 -13.32 7.33
N LEU A 305 24.07 -13.49 8.66
CA LEU A 305 24.02 -14.77 9.39
C LEU A 305 22.65 -14.95 10.06
#